data_1ba07d88bdf23d56e994e4a7ed915ef9
#
_entry.id   1ba07d88bdf23d56e994e4a7ed915ef9
#
_cell.length_a   1.000
_cell.length_b   1.000
_cell.length_c   1.000
_cell.angle_alpha   90.00
_cell.angle_beta   90.00
_cell.angle_gamma   90.00
#
_symmetry.space_group_name_H-M   'P 1'
#
loop_
_entity.id
_entity.type
_entity.pdbx_description
1 polymer ?
#
loop_
_entity_poly.entity_id
_entity_poly.type
_entity_poly.pdbx_seq_one_letter_code
_entity_poly.pdbx_strand_id
1 'polypeptide(L)'
;MPDVITRFAPSPTGHLHIGGARTALFCWAFARAEAKRRGGDARSTFLLRVEDTDQARSSEQAVAGILEDLAWLNIHWDEGPRIGGTGFQPVAGAQPPTAIGGDARRVGPFFQAQRLAIYNQYIDWMLGHDLAYPAFDTAEQLDAQRKAAADRKHTYRYKRDASYDRDAALARLRAGEPCVIRFNNPDAPVHVADAVLGDITFEPEHIDDFVLRKADGFPTYHFAVVIDDELMGVTHILRGQEHLNNTPRHVALQRALRRADTDQPFRTPVYA
;
A
#
# COMPACT_ATOMS: atom_id res chain seq x y z
N MET A 1 20.23 6.09 16.02
CA MET A 1 19.88 5.53 14.71
C MET A 1 18.35 5.55 14.59
N PRO A 2 17.77 5.84 13.43
CA PRO A 2 16.31 5.85 13.29
C PRO A 2 15.74 4.44 13.57
N ASP A 3 14.50 4.40 14.08
CA ASP A 3 13.79 3.14 14.34
C ASP A 3 13.69 2.29 13.06
N VAL A 4 13.66 0.97 13.21
CA VAL A 4 13.36 0.05 12.09
C VAL A 4 11.93 -0.43 12.20
N ILE A 5 11.14 -0.14 11.19
CA ILE A 5 9.74 -0.55 11.13
C ILE A 5 9.52 -1.31 9.84
N THR A 6 9.19 -2.58 9.98
CA THR A 6 8.78 -3.46 8.89
C THR A 6 7.28 -3.70 8.97
N ARG A 7 6.67 -4.17 7.88
CA ARG A 7 5.26 -4.56 7.89
C ARG A 7 5.00 -5.80 7.05
N PHE A 8 4.04 -6.59 7.49
CA PHE A 8 3.31 -7.54 6.66
C PHE A 8 1.90 -6.98 6.45
N ALA A 9 1.44 -6.99 5.19
CA ALA A 9 0.21 -6.31 4.80
C ALA A 9 -0.64 -7.24 3.90
N PRO A 10 -1.26 -8.29 4.49
CA PRO A 10 -2.05 -9.25 3.71
C PRO A 10 -3.41 -8.70 3.30
N SER A 11 -3.85 -9.08 2.09
CA SER A 11 -5.24 -8.94 1.68
C SER A 11 -6.04 -10.15 2.17
N PRO A 12 -7.17 -9.98 2.89
CA PRO A 12 -7.92 -11.08 3.49
C PRO A 12 -8.87 -11.72 2.47
N THR A 13 -8.30 -12.27 1.37
CA THR A 13 -9.03 -12.91 0.27
C THR A 13 -9.06 -14.43 0.36
N GLY A 14 -8.56 -15.01 1.45
CA GLY A 14 -8.47 -16.45 1.70
C GLY A 14 -7.52 -16.77 2.85
N HIS A 15 -7.07 -18.02 2.91
CA HIS A 15 -6.11 -18.47 3.93
C HIS A 15 -4.71 -17.92 3.69
N LEU A 16 -3.91 -17.84 4.76
CA LEU A 16 -2.50 -17.51 4.67
C LEU A 16 -1.76 -18.63 3.91
N HIS A 17 -1.27 -18.34 2.73
CA HIS A 17 -0.47 -19.30 1.97
C HIS A 17 1.02 -19.18 2.33
N ILE A 18 1.80 -20.21 1.97
CA ILE A 18 3.22 -20.28 2.34
C ILE A 18 4.07 -19.09 1.88
N GLY A 19 3.74 -18.48 0.75
CA GLY A 19 4.40 -17.26 0.26
C GLY A 19 4.15 -16.06 1.17
N GLY A 20 2.92 -15.88 1.65
CA GLY A 20 2.55 -14.86 2.63
C GLY A 20 3.25 -15.09 3.97
N ALA A 21 3.22 -16.33 4.48
CA ALA A 21 3.91 -16.72 5.70
C ALA A 21 5.43 -16.47 5.62
N ARG A 22 6.06 -16.79 4.49
CA ARG A 22 7.47 -16.49 4.23
C ARG A 22 7.75 -14.98 4.32
N THR A 23 6.95 -14.16 3.65
CA THR A 23 7.12 -12.70 3.68
C THR A 23 6.95 -12.15 5.09
N ALA A 24 5.93 -12.61 5.83
CA ALA A 24 5.73 -12.23 7.22
C ALA A 24 6.94 -12.61 8.10
N LEU A 25 7.46 -13.83 7.92
CA LEU A 25 8.64 -14.32 8.65
C LEU A 25 9.88 -13.45 8.38
N PHE A 26 10.15 -13.07 7.13
CA PHE A 26 11.28 -12.20 6.80
C PHE A 26 11.12 -10.81 7.43
N CYS A 27 9.95 -10.20 7.35
CA CYS A 27 9.68 -8.90 7.97
C CYS A 27 9.88 -8.97 9.49
N TRP A 28 9.32 -9.99 10.13
CA TRP A 28 9.45 -10.23 11.58
C TRP A 28 10.91 -10.49 11.99
N ALA A 29 11.60 -11.41 11.31
CA ALA A 29 12.97 -11.78 11.62
C ALA A 29 13.93 -10.59 11.45
N PHE A 30 13.76 -9.78 10.39
CA PHE A 30 14.56 -8.60 10.18
C PHE A 30 14.35 -7.57 11.29
N ALA A 31 13.11 -7.29 11.70
CA ALA A 31 12.84 -6.39 12.82
C ALA A 31 13.50 -6.89 14.13
N ARG A 32 13.39 -8.19 14.43
CA ARG A 32 14.01 -8.80 15.62
C ARG A 32 15.55 -8.78 15.58
N ALA A 33 16.14 -9.07 14.42
CA ALA A 33 17.58 -9.01 14.23
C ALA A 33 18.14 -7.58 14.43
N GLU A 34 17.45 -6.58 13.88
CA GLU A 34 17.83 -5.18 14.02
C GLU A 34 17.69 -4.68 15.47
N ALA A 35 16.65 -5.09 16.19
CA ALA A 35 16.52 -4.79 17.62
C ALA A 35 17.72 -5.35 18.41
N LYS A 36 18.08 -6.61 18.16
CA LYS A 36 19.23 -7.26 18.81
C LYS A 36 20.55 -6.59 18.45
N ARG A 37 20.78 -6.28 17.17
CA ARG A 37 22.01 -5.64 16.69
C ARG A 37 22.25 -4.26 17.32
N ARG A 38 21.18 -3.55 17.66
CA ARG A 38 21.21 -2.18 18.19
C ARG A 38 21.26 -2.11 19.71
N GLY A 39 21.38 -3.23 20.42
CA GLY A 39 21.59 -3.27 21.86
C GLY A 39 20.31 -3.24 22.72
N GLY A 40 19.16 -3.64 22.15
CA GLY A 40 17.92 -3.83 22.92
C GLY A 40 17.11 -2.56 23.22
N ASP A 41 17.73 -1.40 23.28
CA ASP A 41 17.06 -0.10 23.54
C ASP A 41 16.51 0.55 22.27
N ALA A 42 16.95 0.13 21.08
CA ALA A 42 16.45 0.63 19.82
C ALA A 42 15.13 -0.04 19.47
N ARG A 43 14.10 0.77 19.25
CA ARG A 43 12.78 0.27 18.84
C ARG A 43 12.84 -0.27 17.42
N SER A 44 12.61 -1.58 17.28
CA SER A 44 12.30 -2.19 16.01
C SER A 44 10.89 -2.78 16.09
N THR A 45 10.06 -2.43 15.14
CA THR A 45 8.63 -2.78 15.14
C THR A 45 8.30 -3.65 13.94
N PHE A 46 7.64 -4.75 14.16
CA PHE A 46 6.96 -5.52 13.12
C PHE A 46 5.47 -5.20 13.17
N LEU A 47 4.95 -4.57 12.14
CA LEU A 47 3.58 -4.10 12.00
C LEU A 47 2.77 -5.06 11.13
N LEU A 48 1.53 -5.32 11.54
CA LEU A 48 0.54 -6.04 10.73
C LEU A 48 -0.57 -5.07 10.31
N ARG A 49 -0.79 -4.93 8.98
CA ARG A 49 -1.88 -4.15 8.40
C ARG A 49 -2.72 -5.04 7.50
N VAL A 50 -4.04 -4.94 7.60
CA VAL A 50 -4.98 -5.68 6.77
C VAL A 50 -5.40 -4.82 5.58
N GLU A 51 -5.17 -5.32 4.37
CA GLU A 51 -5.49 -4.61 3.12
C GLU A 51 -6.84 -5.09 2.59
N ASP A 52 -7.92 -4.59 3.18
CA ASP A 52 -9.32 -4.96 2.95
C ASP A 52 -10.09 -3.95 2.08
N THR A 53 -9.40 -3.24 1.19
CA THR A 53 -10.02 -2.26 0.27
C THR A 53 -10.88 -2.88 -0.82
N ASP A 54 -10.78 -4.18 -1.05
CA ASP A 54 -11.67 -4.96 -1.91
C ASP A 54 -12.70 -5.71 -1.05
N GLN A 55 -13.78 -5.02 -0.71
CA GLN A 55 -14.80 -5.56 0.18
C GLN A 55 -15.53 -6.78 -0.38
N ALA A 56 -15.62 -6.91 -1.71
CA ALA A 56 -16.27 -8.06 -2.34
C ALA A 56 -15.48 -9.36 -2.13
N ARG A 57 -14.15 -9.27 -1.97
CA ARG A 57 -13.27 -10.43 -1.77
C ARG A 57 -12.76 -10.57 -0.33
N SER A 58 -12.97 -9.56 0.50
CA SER A 58 -12.53 -9.56 1.90
C SER A 58 -13.61 -10.12 2.80
N SER A 59 -13.23 -10.95 3.78
CA SER A 59 -14.15 -11.46 4.79
C SER A 59 -13.52 -11.41 6.18
N GLU A 60 -14.35 -11.20 7.21
CA GLU A 60 -13.91 -11.26 8.61
C GLU A 60 -13.32 -12.63 8.97
N GLN A 61 -13.87 -13.69 8.40
CA GLN A 61 -13.36 -15.04 8.62
C GLN A 61 -11.95 -15.22 8.04
N ALA A 62 -11.67 -14.65 6.86
CA ALA A 62 -10.32 -14.70 6.28
C ALA A 62 -9.33 -13.87 7.10
N VAL A 63 -9.76 -12.71 7.63
CA VAL A 63 -8.94 -11.93 8.56
C VAL A 63 -8.60 -12.74 9.79
N ALA A 64 -9.61 -13.33 10.46
CA ALA A 64 -9.40 -14.14 11.66
C ALA A 64 -8.43 -15.29 11.38
N GLY A 65 -8.61 -16.03 10.27
CA GLY A 65 -7.73 -17.12 9.88
C GLY A 65 -6.28 -16.68 9.68
N ILE A 66 -6.02 -15.54 9.01
CA ILE A 66 -4.66 -15.01 8.84
C ILE A 66 -4.02 -14.68 10.19
N LEU A 67 -4.77 -14.04 11.11
CA LEU A 67 -4.26 -13.69 12.43
C LEU A 67 -3.93 -14.94 13.25
N GLU A 68 -4.80 -15.95 13.21
CA GLU A 68 -4.60 -17.24 13.88
C GLU A 68 -3.41 -18.00 13.30
N ASP A 69 -3.27 -18.07 11.98
CA ASP A 69 -2.15 -18.73 11.30
C ASP A 69 -0.81 -18.08 11.65
N LEU A 70 -0.73 -16.74 11.68
CA LEU A 70 0.48 -16.03 12.08
C LEU A 70 0.82 -16.29 13.56
N ALA A 71 -0.17 -16.28 14.43
CA ALA A 71 0.03 -16.58 15.84
C ALA A 71 0.46 -18.04 16.06
N TRP A 72 -0.13 -18.99 15.32
CA TRP A 72 0.25 -20.40 15.34
C TRP A 72 1.70 -20.60 14.88
N LEU A 73 2.16 -19.84 13.87
CA LEU A 73 3.55 -19.83 13.40
C LEU A 73 4.51 -19.11 14.37
N ASN A 74 4.00 -18.58 15.49
CA ASN A 74 4.75 -17.77 16.45
C ASN A 74 5.35 -16.48 15.84
N ILE A 75 4.72 -15.95 14.78
CA ILE A 75 5.06 -14.68 14.14
C ILE A 75 4.19 -13.59 14.78
N HIS A 76 4.64 -13.10 15.95
CA HIS A 76 3.92 -12.11 16.72
C HIS A 76 4.28 -10.69 16.26
N TRP A 77 3.24 -9.88 15.96
CA TRP A 77 3.40 -8.48 15.59
C TRP A 77 3.29 -7.56 16.81
N ASP A 78 4.01 -6.47 16.76
CA ASP A 78 4.06 -5.48 17.85
C ASP A 78 2.88 -4.52 17.75
N GLU A 79 2.57 -4.07 16.53
CA GLU A 79 1.45 -3.17 16.22
C GLU A 79 0.58 -3.75 15.11
N GLY A 80 -0.73 -3.61 15.26
CA GLY A 80 -1.70 -4.22 14.37
C GLY A 80 -2.98 -4.60 15.09
N PRO A 81 -3.91 -5.30 14.42
CA PRO A 81 -5.10 -5.85 15.04
C PRO A 81 -4.76 -6.65 16.30
N ARG A 82 -5.54 -6.47 17.35
CA ARG A 82 -5.31 -7.23 18.58
C ARG A 82 -5.94 -8.61 18.48
N ILE A 83 -5.16 -9.63 18.84
CA ILE A 83 -5.67 -10.94 19.21
C ILE A 83 -5.22 -11.26 20.63
N GLY A 84 -6.11 -11.85 21.41
CA GLY A 84 -5.88 -12.14 22.82
C GLY A 84 -7.03 -11.62 23.65
N GLY A 85 -7.48 -12.40 24.56
CA GLY A 85 -8.71 -12.27 25.31
C GLY A 85 -9.42 -13.62 25.31
N THR A 86 -10.50 -13.79 25.99
CA THR A 86 -11.20 -15.04 26.30
C THR A 86 -11.68 -15.88 25.09
N GLY A 87 -11.35 -15.52 23.87
CA GLY A 87 -11.76 -16.24 22.64
C GLY A 87 -10.64 -16.94 21.87
N PHE A 88 -9.36 -16.68 22.16
CA PHE A 88 -8.25 -17.35 21.46
C PHE A 88 -7.88 -18.63 22.21
N GLN A 89 -8.07 -19.80 21.58
CA GLN A 89 -7.60 -21.08 22.10
C GLN A 89 -6.24 -21.41 21.49
N PRO A 90 -5.13 -21.36 22.24
CA PRO A 90 -3.84 -21.82 21.73
C PRO A 90 -3.89 -23.32 21.45
N VAL A 91 -3.11 -23.76 20.47
CA VAL A 91 -2.89 -25.21 20.24
C VAL A 91 -2.47 -25.86 21.55
N ALA A 92 -3.02 -27.03 21.83
CA ALA A 92 -2.84 -27.76 23.09
C ALA A 92 -1.36 -27.82 23.49
N GLY A 93 -1.03 -27.25 24.66
CA GLY A 93 0.32 -27.24 25.23
C GLY A 93 1.10 -25.92 25.11
N ALA A 94 0.62 -24.92 24.37
CA ALA A 94 1.21 -23.58 24.36
C ALA A 94 0.56 -22.70 25.44
N GLN A 95 1.37 -21.91 26.16
CA GLN A 95 0.84 -20.86 27.01
C GLN A 95 0.13 -19.82 26.12
N PRO A 96 -1.08 -19.35 26.48
CA PRO A 96 -1.74 -18.31 25.71
C PRO A 96 -0.83 -17.09 25.66
N PRO A 97 -0.57 -16.53 24.46
CA PRO A 97 0.22 -15.32 24.37
C PRO A 97 -0.49 -14.20 25.13
N THR A 98 0.22 -13.47 25.95
CA THR A 98 -0.13 -12.09 26.30
C THR A 98 -0.55 -11.40 25.01
N ALA A 99 -1.64 -10.62 25.01
CA ALA A 99 -2.23 -10.02 23.82
C ALA A 99 -1.21 -9.64 22.74
N ILE A 100 -1.37 -10.18 21.52
CA ILE A 100 -0.53 -9.86 20.36
C ILE A 100 -1.14 -8.61 19.69
N GLY A 101 -0.27 -7.70 19.23
CA GLY A 101 -0.68 -6.48 18.56
C GLY A 101 -1.07 -5.35 19.52
N GLY A 102 -1.45 -4.25 18.95
CA GLY A 102 -1.81 -3.02 19.65
C GLY A 102 -1.50 -1.81 18.81
N ASP A 103 -1.50 -0.63 19.42
CA ASP A 103 -1.24 0.65 18.76
C ASP A 103 -0.47 1.58 19.69
N ALA A 104 0.75 1.21 20.03
CA ALA A 104 1.57 1.96 20.99
C ALA A 104 1.99 3.34 20.43
N ARG A 105 2.20 3.44 19.11
CA ARG A 105 2.58 4.68 18.42
C ARG A 105 1.37 5.51 17.96
N ARG A 106 0.14 5.01 18.13
CA ARG A 106 -1.11 5.64 17.67
C ARG A 106 -1.13 5.91 16.16
N VAL A 107 -0.76 4.89 15.39
CA VAL A 107 -0.70 4.94 13.93
C VAL A 107 -1.87 4.20 13.24
N GLY A 108 -2.72 3.53 14.02
CA GLY A 108 -3.92 2.87 13.52
C GLY A 108 -4.98 3.83 12.95
N PRO A 109 -6.10 3.31 12.51
CA PRO A 109 -6.48 1.90 12.50
C PRO A 109 -5.67 1.07 11.49
N PHE A 110 -5.63 -0.26 11.71
CA PHE A 110 -4.80 -1.19 10.93
C PHE A 110 -5.59 -1.93 9.82
N PHE A 111 -6.84 -1.59 9.64
CA PHE A 111 -7.69 -2.03 8.53
C PHE A 111 -7.83 -0.89 7.54
N GLN A 112 -7.49 -1.12 6.28
CA GLN A 112 -7.52 -0.05 5.27
C GLN A 112 -8.95 0.48 5.03
N ALA A 113 -9.97 -0.37 5.09
CA ALA A 113 -11.36 0.06 4.98
C ALA A 113 -11.76 1.10 6.05
N GLN A 114 -11.12 1.10 7.21
CA GLN A 114 -11.37 2.07 8.28
C GLN A 114 -10.63 3.40 8.08
N ARG A 115 -9.80 3.53 7.04
CA ARG A 115 -8.94 4.68 6.76
C ARG A 115 -9.41 5.55 5.58
N LEU A 116 -10.61 5.31 5.07
CA LEU A 116 -11.14 6.01 3.88
C LEU A 116 -11.09 7.53 3.99
N ALA A 117 -11.38 8.08 5.17
CA ALA A 117 -11.32 9.53 5.40
C ALA A 117 -9.90 10.07 5.19
N ILE A 118 -8.87 9.33 5.62
CA ILE A 118 -7.46 9.69 5.44
C ILE A 118 -7.12 9.70 3.95
N TYR A 119 -7.46 8.63 3.23
CA TYR A 119 -7.18 8.54 1.80
C TYR A 119 -7.86 9.67 1.01
N ASN A 120 -9.12 10.00 1.33
CA ASN A 120 -9.83 11.07 0.66
C ASN A 120 -9.19 12.44 0.91
N GLN A 121 -8.65 12.73 2.10
CA GLN A 121 -7.89 13.96 2.36
C GLN A 121 -6.68 14.09 1.42
N TYR A 122 -5.92 13.00 1.22
CA TYR A 122 -4.79 13.01 0.29
C TYR A 122 -5.25 13.13 -1.17
N ILE A 123 -6.37 12.50 -1.56
CA ILE A 123 -6.95 12.66 -2.90
C ILE A 123 -7.35 14.12 -3.15
N ASP A 124 -8.07 14.75 -2.22
CA ASP A 124 -8.52 16.13 -2.36
C ASP A 124 -7.33 17.08 -2.45
N TRP A 125 -6.31 16.83 -1.63
CA TRP A 125 -5.08 17.58 -1.68
C TRP A 125 -4.36 17.41 -3.05
N MET A 126 -4.22 16.19 -3.56
CA MET A 126 -3.60 15.91 -4.87
C MET A 126 -4.38 16.53 -6.03
N LEU A 127 -5.72 16.52 -5.97
CA LEU A 127 -6.58 17.22 -6.95
C LEU A 127 -6.34 18.74 -6.94
N GLY A 128 -6.17 19.33 -5.76
CA GLY A 128 -5.86 20.74 -5.60
C GLY A 128 -4.53 21.15 -6.23
N HIS A 129 -3.55 20.26 -6.24
CA HIS A 129 -2.18 20.51 -6.73
C HIS A 129 -1.90 19.96 -8.15
N ASP A 130 -2.93 19.55 -8.87
CA ASP A 130 -2.82 18.93 -10.21
C ASP A 130 -1.94 17.66 -10.25
N LEU A 131 -1.78 17.00 -9.10
CA LEU A 131 -1.09 15.71 -8.98
C LEU A 131 -2.00 14.53 -9.25
N ALA A 132 -3.30 14.76 -9.26
CA ALA A 132 -4.34 13.80 -9.61
C ALA A 132 -5.44 14.50 -10.40
N TYR A 133 -6.23 13.70 -11.11
CA TYR A 133 -7.34 14.22 -11.90
C TYR A 133 -8.48 13.21 -12.02
N PRO A 134 -9.75 13.66 -12.12
CA PRO A 134 -10.87 12.77 -12.41
C PRO A 134 -10.86 12.34 -13.88
N ALA A 135 -11.10 11.04 -14.10
CA ALA A 135 -11.22 10.43 -15.42
C ALA A 135 -12.57 9.73 -15.54
N PHE A 136 -13.25 9.98 -16.65
CA PHE A 136 -14.65 9.60 -16.88
C PHE A 136 -14.79 8.59 -18.02
N ASP A 137 -13.68 7.96 -18.45
CA ASP A 137 -13.71 6.96 -19.51
C ASP A 137 -14.54 5.77 -19.09
N THR A 138 -15.40 5.30 -20.00
CA THR A 138 -16.16 4.07 -19.81
C THR A 138 -15.28 2.84 -20.05
N ALA A 139 -15.74 1.67 -19.61
CA ALA A 139 -15.04 0.41 -19.85
C ALA A 139 -14.85 0.16 -21.36
N GLU A 140 -15.86 0.46 -22.17
CA GLU A 140 -15.83 0.31 -23.63
C GLU A 140 -14.79 1.22 -24.28
N GLN A 141 -14.68 2.48 -23.80
CA GLN A 141 -13.67 3.43 -24.29
C GLN A 141 -12.25 2.94 -23.95
N LEU A 142 -12.05 2.47 -22.72
CA LEU A 142 -10.75 1.92 -22.29
C LEU A 142 -10.38 0.65 -23.08
N ASP A 143 -11.36 -0.22 -23.37
CA ASP A 143 -11.12 -1.43 -24.16
C ASP A 143 -10.81 -1.09 -25.63
N ALA A 144 -11.46 -0.09 -26.20
CA ALA A 144 -11.14 0.42 -27.54
C ALA A 144 -9.71 0.99 -27.60
N GLN A 145 -9.29 1.75 -26.59
CA GLN A 145 -7.92 2.29 -26.49
C GLN A 145 -6.88 1.16 -26.37
N ARG A 146 -7.14 0.14 -25.53
CA ARG A 146 -6.27 -1.03 -25.39
C ARG A 146 -6.13 -1.80 -26.70
N LYS A 147 -7.24 -2.02 -27.41
CA LYS A 147 -7.25 -2.68 -28.71
C LYS A 147 -6.45 -1.89 -29.75
N ALA A 148 -6.67 -0.59 -29.84
CA ALA A 148 -5.93 0.27 -30.76
C ALA A 148 -4.41 0.29 -30.49
N ALA A 149 -4.00 0.21 -29.23
CA ALA A 149 -2.59 0.07 -28.86
C ALA A 149 -2.02 -1.30 -29.28
N ALA A 150 -2.76 -2.38 -29.02
CA ALA A 150 -2.38 -3.73 -29.40
C ALA A 150 -2.25 -3.91 -30.92
N ASP A 151 -3.16 -3.35 -31.71
CA ASP A 151 -3.11 -3.36 -33.18
C ASP A 151 -1.85 -2.67 -33.72
N ARG A 152 -1.34 -1.67 -32.99
CA ARG A 152 -0.07 -0.98 -33.29
C ARG A 152 1.16 -1.65 -32.68
N LYS A 153 1.00 -2.80 -32.00
CA LYS A 153 2.05 -3.52 -31.28
C LYS A 153 2.71 -2.70 -30.17
N HIS A 154 1.95 -1.78 -29.55
CA HIS A 154 2.38 -0.99 -28.42
C HIS A 154 1.72 -1.47 -27.13
N THR A 155 2.45 -1.41 -26.02
CA THR A 155 1.84 -1.60 -24.71
C THR A 155 0.92 -0.43 -24.39
N TYR A 156 -0.32 -0.73 -24.02
CA TYR A 156 -1.27 0.30 -23.63
C TYR A 156 -0.78 1.00 -22.35
N ARG A 157 -0.78 2.32 -22.40
CA ARG A 157 -0.43 3.20 -21.30
C ARG A 157 -1.46 4.31 -21.21
N TYR A 158 -2.22 4.36 -20.12
CA TYR A 158 -3.17 5.45 -19.92
C TYR A 158 -2.43 6.73 -19.53
N LYS A 159 -2.70 7.81 -20.24
CA LYS A 159 -2.18 9.16 -19.96
C LYS A 159 -3.28 10.18 -20.11
N ARG A 160 -3.19 11.25 -19.32
CA ARG A 160 -4.06 12.41 -19.46
C ARG A 160 -3.86 13.02 -20.86
N ASP A 161 -4.98 13.21 -21.57
CA ASP A 161 -4.93 13.82 -22.90
C ASP A 161 -4.52 15.30 -22.83
N ALA A 162 -3.82 15.79 -23.85
CA ALA A 162 -3.39 17.19 -23.92
C ALA A 162 -4.57 18.19 -23.97
N SER A 163 -5.73 17.74 -24.46
CA SER A 163 -6.96 18.53 -24.50
C SER A 163 -7.79 18.48 -23.21
N TYR A 164 -7.29 17.82 -22.16
CA TYR A 164 -8.01 17.64 -20.90
C TYR A 164 -8.30 18.99 -20.23
N ASP A 165 -9.59 19.30 -20.09
CA ASP A 165 -10.06 20.47 -19.37
C ASP A 165 -10.23 20.15 -17.88
N ARG A 166 -9.26 20.61 -17.08
CA ARG A 166 -9.22 20.36 -15.64
C ARG A 166 -10.43 20.97 -14.91
N ASP A 167 -10.82 22.19 -15.27
CA ASP A 167 -11.88 22.89 -14.57
C ASP A 167 -13.25 22.28 -14.87
N ALA A 168 -13.48 21.91 -16.11
CA ALA A 168 -14.67 21.15 -16.52
C ALA A 168 -14.73 19.77 -15.82
N ALA A 169 -13.62 19.07 -15.74
CA ALA A 169 -13.55 17.76 -15.09
C ALA A 169 -13.80 17.86 -13.58
N LEU A 170 -13.24 18.86 -12.91
CA LEU A 170 -13.51 19.12 -11.49
C LEU A 170 -14.96 19.56 -11.24
N ALA A 171 -15.58 20.28 -12.16
CA ALA A 171 -17.00 20.61 -12.07
C ALA A 171 -17.91 19.36 -12.16
N ARG A 172 -17.61 18.44 -13.07
CA ARG A 172 -18.29 17.14 -13.18
C ARG A 172 -18.14 16.29 -11.92
N LEU A 173 -16.93 16.25 -11.35
CA LEU A 173 -16.66 15.55 -10.08
C LEU A 173 -17.51 16.15 -8.94
N ARG A 174 -17.57 17.48 -8.82
CA ARG A 174 -18.39 18.16 -7.80
C ARG A 174 -19.89 17.95 -8.01
N ALA A 175 -20.32 17.74 -9.25
CA ALA A 175 -21.70 17.38 -9.57
C ALA A 175 -22.04 15.90 -9.23
N GLY A 176 -21.06 15.13 -8.74
CA GLY A 176 -21.27 13.73 -8.35
C GLY A 176 -21.27 12.74 -9.51
N GLU A 177 -20.76 13.14 -10.69
CA GLU A 177 -20.65 12.22 -11.81
C GLU A 177 -19.67 11.09 -11.50
N PRO A 178 -20.06 9.81 -11.72
CA PRO A 178 -19.20 8.68 -11.46
C PRO A 178 -17.88 8.76 -12.25
N CYS A 179 -16.76 8.67 -11.55
CA CYS A 179 -15.43 8.72 -12.16
C CYS A 179 -14.41 7.96 -11.29
N VAL A 180 -13.27 7.69 -11.87
CA VAL A 180 -12.07 7.28 -11.13
C VAL A 180 -11.14 8.48 -10.97
N ILE A 181 -10.35 8.50 -9.90
CA ILE A 181 -9.28 9.49 -9.76
C ILE A 181 -7.97 8.83 -10.16
N ARG A 182 -7.26 9.45 -11.09
CA ARG A 182 -5.96 8.96 -11.58
C ARG A 182 -4.81 9.85 -11.12
N PHE A 183 -3.67 9.23 -10.95
CA PHE A 183 -2.41 9.94 -10.73
C PHE A 183 -1.98 10.67 -12.00
N ASN A 184 -1.63 11.94 -11.89
CA ASN A 184 -0.98 12.68 -12.97
C ASN A 184 0.51 12.38 -12.92
N ASN A 185 0.91 11.24 -13.47
CA ASN A 185 2.28 10.75 -13.38
C ASN A 185 3.21 11.56 -14.30
N PRO A 186 4.27 12.17 -13.77
CA PRO A 186 5.28 12.82 -14.61
C PRO A 186 5.96 11.80 -15.53
N ASP A 187 6.21 12.21 -16.80
CA ASP A 187 6.97 11.40 -17.74
C ASP A 187 8.47 11.47 -17.44
N ALA A 188 8.87 10.80 -16.38
CA ALA A 188 10.26 10.76 -15.93
C ALA A 188 10.66 9.36 -15.47
N PRO A 189 11.91 8.95 -15.66
CA PRO A 189 12.42 7.68 -15.17
C PRO A 189 12.32 7.57 -13.65
N VAL A 190 12.02 6.38 -13.16
CA VAL A 190 11.98 6.09 -11.74
C VAL A 190 13.15 5.19 -11.37
N HIS A 191 14.08 5.74 -10.57
CA HIS A 191 15.20 5.01 -10.02
C HIS A 191 14.80 4.43 -8.65
N VAL A 192 15.06 3.16 -8.47
CA VAL A 192 14.83 2.40 -7.24
C VAL A 192 16.14 1.80 -6.80
N ALA A 193 16.62 2.19 -5.61
CA ALA A 193 17.72 1.53 -4.95
C ALA A 193 17.15 0.37 -4.12
N ASP A 194 17.29 -0.85 -4.63
CA ASP A 194 16.85 -2.07 -3.94
C ASP A 194 18.04 -2.70 -3.22
N ALA A 195 17.89 -2.98 -1.93
CA ALA A 195 18.99 -3.48 -1.10
C ALA A 195 19.45 -4.90 -1.45
N VAL A 196 18.65 -5.65 -2.20
CA VAL A 196 18.95 -7.03 -2.63
C VAL A 196 19.28 -7.10 -4.11
N LEU A 197 18.49 -6.40 -4.94
CA LEU A 197 18.59 -6.45 -6.40
C LEU A 197 19.51 -5.36 -6.98
N GLY A 198 19.95 -4.40 -6.17
CA GLY A 198 20.75 -3.26 -6.61
C GLY A 198 19.91 -2.13 -7.22
N ASP A 199 20.57 -1.27 -7.96
CA ASP A 199 19.94 -0.11 -8.58
C ASP A 199 19.18 -0.51 -9.84
N ILE A 200 17.89 -0.18 -9.88
CA ILE A 200 16.99 -0.49 -11.00
C ILE A 200 16.38 0.82 -11.51
N THR A 201 16.39 1.02 -12.81
CA THR A 201 15.71 2.14 -13.45
C THR A 201 14.52 1.64 -14.25
N PHE A 202 13.37 2.25 -14.02
CA PHE A 202 12.15 2.03 -14.79
C PHE A 202 11.91 3.23 -15.70
N GLU A 203 11.84 2.97 -16.99
CA GLU A 203 11.58 4.01 -17.97
C GLU A 203 10.12 4.50 -17.90
N PRO A 204 9.84 5.75 -18.31
CA PRO A 204 8.50 6.35 -18.20
C PRO A 204 7.40 5.52 -18.86
N GLU A 205 7.72 4.80 -19.94
CA GLU A 205 6.77 3.96 -20.69
C GLU A 205 6.16 2.84 -19.85
N HIS A 206 6.79 2.47 -18.75
CA HIS A 206 6.31 1.42 -17.85
C HIS A 206 5.35 1.90 -16.77
N ILE A 207 5.14 3.23 -16.67
CA ILE A 207 4.31 3.80 -15.60
C ILE A 207 3.21 4.66 -16.23
N ASP A 208 1.99 4.20 -16.15
CA ASP A 208 0.78 4.89 -16.59
C ASP A 208 0.25 5.90 -15.55
N ASP A 209 -0.78 6.65 -15.92
CA ASP A 209 -1.58 7.42 -14.98
C ASP A 209 -2.56 6.46 -14.28
N PHE A 210 -2.04 5.66 -13.36
CA PHE A 210 -2.81 4.62 -12.70
C PHE A 210 -3.88 5.18 -11.77
N VAL A 211 -4.91 4.38 -11.55
CA VAL A 211 -6.04 4.77 -10.69
C VAL A 211 -5.59 4.84 -9.23
N LEU A 212 -5.90 5.95 -8.56
CA LEU A 212 -5.71 6.15 -7.13
C LEU A 212 -6.96 5.79 -6.34
N ARG A 213 -8.14 6.27 -6.80
CA ARG A 213 -9.45 6.00 -6.21
C ARG A 213 -10.39 5.45 -7.26
N LYS A 214 -11.04 4.36 -6.95
CA LYS A 214 -12.06 3.71 -7.78
C LYS A 214 -13.37 4.50 -7.76
N ALA A 215 -14.27 4.20 -8.70
CA ALA A 215 -15.58 4.83 -8.76
C ALA A 215 -16.48 4.52 -7.54
N ASP A 216 -16.23 3.43 -6.83
CA ASP A 216 -16.89 3.07 -5.57
C ASP A 216 -16.39 3.88 -4.36
N GLY A 217 -15.42 4.78 -4.55
CA GLY A 217 -14.83 5.61 -3.52
C GLY A 217 -13.65 4.98 -2.76
N PHE A 218 -13.37 3.69 -2.98
CA PHE A 218 -12.25 3.02 -2.33
C PHE A 218 -10.92 3.31 -3.04
N PRO A 219 -9.81 3.42 -2.29
CA PRO A 219 -8.48 3.56 -2.89
C PRO A 219 -8.09 2.27 -3.60
N THR A 220 -7.16 2.40 -4.55
CA THR A 220 -6.44 1.24 -5.06
C THR A 220 -5.31 0.83 -4.12
N TYR A 221 -4.84 -0.40 -4.28
CA TYR A 221 -3.69 -0.93 -3.55
C TYR A 221 -2.48 0.01 -3.56
N HIS A 222 -2.07 0.49 -4.75
CA HIS A 222 -0.89 1.34 -4.89
C HIS A 222 -0.98 2.64 -4.10
N PHE A 223 -2.15 3.23 -4.04
CA PHE A 223 -2.35 4.48 -3.31
C PHE A 223 -2.42 4.25 -1.81
N ALA A 224 -3.24 3.30 -1.37
CA ALA A 224 -3.42 3.01 0.05
C ALA A 224 -2.11 2.61 0.73
N VAL A 225 -1.31 1.74 0.09
CA VAL A 225 -0.05 1.26 0.67
C VAL A 225 0.98 2.39 0.85
N VAL A 226 1.06 3.33 -0.09
CA VAL A 226 2.01 4.46 -0.01
C VAL A 226 1.64 5.41 1.14
N ILE A 227 0.36 5.75 1.26
CA ILE A 227 -0.13 6.60 2.34
C ILE A 227 0.09 5.93 3.71
N ASP A 228 -0.26 4.66 3.81
CA ASP A 228 -0.17 3.93 5.08
C ASP A 228 1.27 3.68 5.50
N ASP A 229 2.15 3.31 4.58
CA ASP A 229 3.55 3.06 4.89
C ASP A 229 4.22 4.34 5.44
N GLU A 230 3.88 5.53 4.90
CA GLU A 230 4.36 6.79 5.45
C GLU A 230 3.76 7.08 6.83
N LEU A 231 2.42 7.07 6.96
CA LEU A 231 1.74 7.43 8.19
C LEU A 231 2.01 6.45 9.34
N MET A 232 2.29 5.19 9.02
CA MET A 232 2.69 4.17 9.98
C MET A 232 4.20 4.14 10.21
N GLY A 233 4.96 5.00 9.52
CA GLY A 233 6.40 5.16 9.69
C GLY A 233 7.21 3.95 9.22
N VAL A 234 6.72 3.20 8.23
CA VAL A 234 7.43 2.04 7.68
C VAL A 234 8.75 2.48 7.06
N THR A 235 9.84 1.87 7.49
CA THR A 235 11.20 2.22 7.05
C THR A 235 11.80 1.19 6.09
N HIS A 236 11.32 -0.06 6.15
CA HIS A 236 11.85 -1.15 5.32
C HIS A 236 10.68 -1.96 4.75
N ILE A 237 10.72 -2.18 3.44
CA ILE A 237 9.74 -2.98 2.69
C ILE A 237 10.44 -4.21 2.16
N LEU A 238 10.23 -5.34 2.84
CA LEU A 238 10.67 -6.64 2.37
C LEU A 238 9.53 -7.27 1.58
N ARG A 239 9.81 -7.70 0.36
CA ARG A 239 8.81 -8.24 -0.56
C ARG A 239 9.38 -9.33 -1.47
N GLY A 240 8.48 -10.17 -2.01
CA GLY A 240 8.86 -11.09 -3.08
C GLY A 240 9.18 -10.34 -4.39
N GLN A 241 10.04 -10.92 -5.22
CA GLN A 241 10.43 -10.36 -6.51
C GLN A 241 9.24 -10.12 -7.44
N GLU A 242 8.17 -10.89 -7.29
CA GLU A 242 6.91 -10.72 -8.02
C GLU A 242 6.26 -9.34 -7.82
N HIS A 243 6.59 -8.66 -6.72
CA HIS A 243 6.11 -7.31 -6.40
C HIS A 243 7.04 -6.19 -6.88
N LEU A 244 8.16 -6.51 -7.51
CA LEU A 244 9.13 -5.52 -7.97
C LEU A 244 8.48 -4.48 -8.91
N ASN A 245 7.62 -4.92 -9.82
CA ASN A 245 6.93 -4.05 -10.79
C ASN A 245 5.91 -3.08 -10.16
N ASN A 246 5.58 -3.22 -8.88
CA ASN A 246 4.76 -2.26 -8.13
C ASN A 246 5.60 -1.08 -7.63
N THR A 247 6.87 -1.31 -7.36
CA THR A 247 7.77 -0.34 -6.72
C THR A 247 7.88 0.99 -7.47
N PRO A 248 8.00 1.05 -8.82
CA PRO A 248 8.10 2.33 -9.51
C PRO A 248 6.85 3.21 -9.34
N ARG A 249 5.65 2.63 -9.27
CA ARG A 249 4.40 3.37 -8.96
C ARG A 249 4.43 3.95 -7.55
N HIS A 250 4.90 3.18 -6.58
CA HIS A 250 5.01 3.64 -5.20
C HIS A 250 6.02 4.78 -5.06
N VAL A 251 7.20 4.64 -5.66
CA VAL A 251 8.24 5.68 -5.64
C VAL A 251 7.81 6.95 -6.37
N ALA A 252 7.11 6.82 -7.52
CA ALA A 252 6.57 7.98 -8.24
C ALA A 252 5.56 8.75 -7.36
N LEU A 253 4.65 8.04 -6.69
CA LEU A 253 3.70 8.63 -5.73
C LEU A 253 4.40 9.29 -4.54
N GLN A 254 5.36 8.63 -3.91
CA GLN A 254 6.14 9.19 -2.80
C GLN A 254 6.86 10.48 -3.20
N ARG A 255 7.42 10.51 -4.41
CA ARG A 255 8.07 11.73 -4.95
C ARG A 255 7.08 12.86 -5.18
N ALA A 256 5.90 12.57 -5.73
CA ALA A 256 4.85 13.56 -5.95
C ALA A 256 4.35 14.15 -4.63
N LEU A 257 4.08 13.30 -3.64
CA LEU A 257 3.63 13.70 -2.31
C LEU A 257 4.69 14.47 -1.52
N ARG A 258 5.98 14.17 -1.72
CA ARG A 258 7.09 14.89 -1.08
C ARG A 258 7.24 16.34 -1.54
N ARG A 259 6.87 16.66 -2.77
CA ARG A 259 6.93 18.04 -3.32
C ARG A 259 5.88 18.97 -2.73
N ALA A 260 4.96 18.40 -2.00
CA ALA A 260 3.97 19.14 -1.29
C ALA A 260 4.58 19.87 -0.10
N ASP A 261 4.11 21.09 0.16
CA ASP A 261 4.32 21.82 1.42
C ASP A 261 3.58 21.12 2.57
N THR A 262 3.93 19.85 2.79
CA THR A 262 3.44 19.11 3.94
C THR A 262 4.53 19.11 5.00
N ASP A 263 4.18 19.37 6.25
CA ASP A 263 5.08 19.27 7.40
C ASP A 263 5.66 17.86 7.60
N GLN A 264 5.23 16.89 6.77
CA GLN A 264 5.71 15.51 6.77
C GLN A 264 6.27 15.14 5.39
N PRO A 265 7.59 15.09 5.24
CA PRO A 265 8.19 14.65 4.00
C PRO A 265 7.96 13.16 3.79
N PHE A 266 7.20 12.78 2.76
CA PHE A 266 7.10 11.39 2.33
C PHE A 266 8.49 10.82 2.06
N ARG A 267 8.86 9.80 2.83
CA ARG A 267 10.15 9.13 2.71
C ARG A 267 10.03 7.95 1.77
N THR A 268 11.08 7.67 1.03
CA THR A 268 11.18 6.40 0.32
C THR A 268 11.76 5.38 1.29
N PRO A 269 11.02 4.33 1.67
CA PRO A 269 11.54 3.24 2.48
C PRO A 269 12.69 2.52 1.78
N VAL A 270 13.49 1.78 2.53
CA VAL A 270 14.43 0.82 1.97
C VAL A 270 13.63 -0.35 1.40
N TYR A 271 13.79 -0.63 0.11
CA TYR A 271 13.20 -1.79 -0.56
C TYR A 271 14.19 -2.95 -0.58
N ALA A 272 13.68 -4.20 -0.33
CA ALA A 272 14.47 -5.41 -0.33
C ALA A 272 13.61 -6.63 -0.74
#